data_6901b4fbb88c3e5b044a8fe32f135168
#
_entry.id   6901b4fbb88c3e5b044a8fe32f135168
#
_cell.length_a   1.000
_cell.length_b   1.000
_cell.length_c   1.000
_cell.angle_alpha   90.00
_cell.angle_beta   90.00
_cell.angle_gamma   90.00
#
_symmetry.space_group_name_H-M   'P 1'
#
loop_
_entity.id
_entity.type
_entity.pdbx_description
1 polymer ?
#
loop_
_entity_poly.entity_id
_entity_poly.type
_entity_poly.pdbx_seq_one_letter_code
_entity_poly.pdbx_strand_id
1 'polypeptide(L)'
;IYYDLEDNSQTKLGKAKLTEIAERFCETIKKSNYRAGVYANLNWFNNYLDYDKLKKKYSIWLAQYNSVNELNCDIWQNSSTGRVSGYGKNIDTNIIFNESVFNSKKEDDKDKGKITKPDIFYRVRCDGVWLPEVKNLEDYAGLKGKAITDIAIKVSAGKVWYQVHTKSGWLPKVSGYDIDDLENGYAGNGSKIDAIRVYYTTPQSIVESLNKYLVAKYKVSAISKEYFDWQHDDQTSNGQDGYAGLFGNNIDRVLLVLE
;
A
#
# COMPACT_ATOMS: atom_id res chain seq x y z
N ILE A 1 16.27 3.82 8.10
CA ILE A 1 17.10 4.28 9.24
C ILE A 1 17.60 5.68 8.93
N TYR A 2 17.39 6.63 9.83
CA TYR A 2 17.85 8.01 9.65
C TYR A 2 19.04 8.30 10.55
N TYR A 3 20.00 9.05 10.02
CA TYR A 3 21.11 9.63 10.79
C TYR A 3 20.65 10.97 11.35
N ASP A 4 20.62 11.07 12.65
CA ASP A 4 20.21 12.26 13.39
C ASP A 4 21.41 13.20 13.56
N LEU A 5 21.31 14.41 13.02
CA LEU A 5 22.35 15.44 13.00
C LEU A 5 21.84 16.75 13.57
N GLU A 6 21.95 16.94 14.89
CA GLU A 6 21.54 18.15 15.58
C GLU A 6 22.43 18.55 16.79
N ASP A 7 23.51 17.79 17.04
CA ASP A 7 24.45 18.11 18.11
C ASP A 7 25.39 19.25 17.71
N ASN A 8 25.14 20.43 18.25
CA ASN A 8 25.93 21.64 17.98
C ASN A 8 27.45 21.48 18.25
N SER A 9 27.88 20.53 19.09
CA SER A 9 29.30 20.27 19.32
C SER A 9 30.04 19.80 18.07
N GLN A 10 29.30 19.24 17.10
CA GLN A 10 29.82 18.70 15.83
C GLN A 10 30.00 19.79 14.76
N THR A 11 29.38 20.96 14.90
CA THR A 11 29.42 22.02 13.85
C THR A 11 30.83 22.49 13.50
N LYS A 12 31.76 22.39 14.46
CA LYS A 12 33.20 22.70 14.25
C LYS A 12 33.90 21.82 13.22
N LEU A 13 33.31 20.66 12.84
CA LEU A 13 33.84 19.81 11.78
C LEU A 13 33.64 20.39 10.37
N GLY A 14 32.75 21.36 10.24
CA GLY A 14 32.44 22.03 8.98
C GLY A 14 31.58 21.21 8.02
N LYS A 15 30.95 21.91 7.09
CA LYS A 15 29.93 21.40 6.18
C LYS A 15 30.38 20.18 5.37
N ALA A 16 31.57 20.23 4.79
CA ALA A 16 32.09 19.15 3.97
C ALA A 16 32.27 17.84 4.77
N LYS A 17 32.81 17.94 5.98
CA LYS A 17 33.07 16.78 6.83
C LYS A 17 31.79 16.16 7.39
N LEU A 18 30.85 17.00 7.82
CA LEU A 18 29.55 16.54 8.30
C LEU A 18 28.74 15.85 7.19
N THR A 19 28.78 16.40 5.97
CA THR A 19 28.16 15.76 4.81
C THR A 19 28.79 14.41 4.48
N GLU A 20 30.16 14.32 4.53
CA GLU A 20 30.88 13.05 4.33
C GLU A 20 30.45 11.99 5.37
N ILE A 21 30.34 12.38 6.63
CA ILE A 21 29.91 11.47 7.71
C ILE A 21 28.49 10.97 7.45
N ALA A 22 27.56 11.87 7.09
CA ALA A 22 26.18 11.51 6.75
C ALA A 22 26.12 10.53 5.56
N GLU A 23 26.90 10.79 4.50
CA GLU A 23 27.00 9.89 3.34
C GLU A 23 27.53 8.50 3.75
N ARG A 24 28.61 8.44 4.53
CA ARG A 24 29.18 7.16 4.99
C ARG A 24 28.20 6.35 5.84
N PHE A 25 27.47 7.01 6.73
CA PHE A 25 26.42 6.36 7.50
C PHE A 25 25.36 5.79 6.55
N CYS A 26 24.81 6.60 5.67
CA CYS A 26 23.76 6.17 4.74
C CYS A 26 24.23 5.02 3.83
N GLU A 27 25.45 5.08 3.30
CA GLU A 27 26.00 4.00 2.47
C GLU A 27 26.20 2.70 3.28
N THR A 28 26.59 2.79 4.54
CA THR A 28 26.72 1.61 5.40
C THR A 28 25.34 0.96 5.65
N ILE A 29 24.32 1.76 5.93
CA ILE A 29 22.96 1.30 6.13
C ILE A 29 22.40 0.65 4.85
N LYS A 30 22.64 1.27 3.68
CA LYS A 30 22.23 0.72 2.37
C LYS A 30 22.91 -0.62 2.07
N LYS A 31 24.20 -0.78 2.38
CA LYS A 31 24.91 -2.07 2.23
C LYS A 31 24.29 -3.20 3.06
N SER A 32 23.62 -2.87 4.15
CA SER A 32 22.90 -3.82 4.99
C SER A 32 21.43 -4.01 4.55
N ASN A 33 21.07 -3.57 3.32
CA ASN A 33 19.75 -3.64 2.73
C ASN A 33 18.65 -2.87 3.51
N TYR A 34 19.03 -1.80 4.22
CA TYR A 34 18.07 -0.88 4.82
C TYR A 34 18.02 0.43 4.04
N ARG A 35 16.88 1.07 4.02
CA ARG A 35 16.75 2.45 3.54
C ARG A 35 17.43 3.40 4.51
N ALA A 36 18.18 4.35 3.96
CA ALA A 36 18.92 5.33 4.72
C ALA A 36 18.45 6.75 4.41
N GLY A 37 18.43 7.58 5.42
CA GLY A 37 18.12 9.00 5.30
C GLY A 37 18.86 9.83 6.33
N VAL A 38 18.69 11.14 6.25
CA VAL A 38 19.24 12.12 7.16
C VAL A 38 18.12 12.90 7.80
N TYR A 39 18.11 12.94 9.12
CA TYR A 39 17.26 13.81 9.92
C TYR A 39 18.10 14.98 10.43
N ALA A 40 17.60 16.18 10.23
CA ALA A 40 18.16 17.39 10.80
C ALA A 40 17.12 18.52 10.79
N ASN A 41 17.36 19.57 11.56
CA ASN A 41 16.57 20.78 11.48
C ASN A 41 16.98 21.66 10.28
N LEU A 42 16.15 22.66 9.96
CA LEU A 42 16.37 23.58 8.83
C LEU A 42 17.75 24.25 8.86
N ASN A 43 18.21 24.71 10.04
CA ASN A 43 19.51 25.37 10.19
C ASN A 43 20.67 24.43 9.81
N TRP A 44 20.58 23.16 10.18
CA TRP A 44 21.59 22.17 9.85
C TRP A 44 21.65 21.90 8.33
N PHE A 45 20.51 21.72 7.68
CA PHE A 45 20.48 21.53 6.23
C PHE A 45 20.98 22.76 5.46
N ASN A 46 20.70 23.96 5.92
CA ASN A 46 21.16 25.18 5.23
C ASN A 46 22.66 25.45 5.43
N ASN A 47 23.16 25.30 6.66
CA ASN A 47 24.45 25.83 7.05
C ASN A 47 25.53 24.73 7.24
N TYR A 48 25.19 23.53 7.67
CA TYR A 48 26.14 22.52 8.10
C TYR A 48 26.14 21.25 7.26
N LEU A 49 25.18 21.07 6.34
CA LEU A 49 25.09 19.93 5.44
C LEU A 49 24.95 20.40 3.99
N ASP A 50 25.52 19.67 3.05
CA ASP A 50 25.25 19.82 1.64
C ASP A 50 23.91 19.13 1.33
N TYR A 51 22.81 19.89 1.54
CA TYR A 51 21.46 19.40 1.37
C TYR A 51 21.21 18.86 -0.05
N ASP A 52 21.64 19.58 -1.10
CA ASP A 52 21.41 19.18 -2.49
C ASP A 52 22.09 17.86 -2.84
N LYS A 53 23.29 17.64 -2.29
CA LYS A 53 24.04 16.41 -2.46
C LYS A 53 23.37 15.24 -1.75
N LEU A 54 22.93 15.44 -0.51
CA LEU A 54 22.27 14.41 0.29
C LEU A 54 20.90 14.04 -0.29
N LYS A 55 20.08 15.02 -0.66
CA LYS A 55 18.75 14.78 -1.20
C LYS A 55 18.73 13.97 -2.51
N LYS A 56 19.76 14.10 -3.34
CA LYS A 56 19.88 13.31 -4.58
C LYS A 56 20.06 11.81 -4.34
N LYS A 57 20.49 11.40 -3.14
CA LYS A 57 20.89 10.02 -2.86
C LYS A 57 20.12 9.37 -1.71
N TYR A 58 19.61 10.16 -0.77
CA TYR A 58 19.04 9.69 0.49
C TYR A 58 17.75 10.39 0.83
N SER A 59 16.94 9.76 1.64
CA SER A 59 15.73 10.36 2.17
C SER A 59 16.04 11.50 3.14
N ILE A 60 15.24 12.56 3.10
CA ILE A 60 15.35 13.72 3.98
C ILE A 60 14.17 13.77 4.94
N TRP A 61 14.48 13.82 6.23
CA TRP A 61 13.52 14.08 7.29
C TRP A 61 13.86 15.43 7.92
N LEU A 62 13.07 16.43 7.57
CA LEU A 62 13.26 17.81 8.02
C LEU A 62 12.52 18.06 9.34
N ALA A 63 13.20 18.55 10.36
CA ALA A 63 12.58 19.16 11.53
C ALA A 63 12.47 20.67 11.37
N GLN A 64 11.25 21.16 11.27
CA GLN A 64 10.96 22.59 11.17
C GLN A 64 9.55 22.87 11.70
N TYR A 65 9.45 23.50 12.85
CA TYR A 65 8.18 23.81 13.51
C TYR A 65 7.59 25.12 12.99
N ASN A 66 6.97 25.04 11.82
CA ASN A 66 6.40 26.17 11.11
C ASN A 66 5.09 25.75 10.41
N SER A 67 4.37 26.68 9.80
CA SER A 67 3.17 26.45 9.00
C SER A 67 3.47 25.82 7.62
N VAL A 68 4.68 25.97 7.13
CA VAL A 68 5.17 25.42 5.84
C VAL A 68 6.58 24.90 6.01
N ASN A 69 6.93 23.88 5.24
CA ASN A 69 8.31 23.39 5.12
C ASN A 69 9.06 24.18 4.04
N GLU A 70 10.25 24.63 4.34
CA GLU A 70 11.07 25.47 3.42
C GLU A 70 11.99 24.62 2.52
N LEU A 71 12.19 23.34 2.83
CA LEU A 71 12.97 22.42 2.02
C LEU A 71 12.10 21.26 1.52
N ASN A 72 12.37 20.80 0.30
CA ASN A 72 11.73 19.59 -0.21
C ASN A 72 12.24 18.35 0.55
N CYS A 73 11.40 17.71 1.32
CA CYS A 73 11.73 16.56 2.17
C CYS A 73 10.72 15.41 1.97
N ASP A 74 11.11 14.22 2.38
CA ASP A 74 10.25 13.04 2.34
C ASP A 74 9.34 12.97 3.58
N ILE A 75 9.88 13.42 4.71
CA ILE A 75 9.17 13.52 6.00
C ILE A 75 9.43 14.91 6.58
N TRP A 76 8.39 15.54 7.05
CA TRP A 76 8.46 16.81 7.75
C TRP A 76 7.95 16.68 9.17
N GLN A 77 8.84 16.80 10.17
CA GLN A 77 8.46 16.97 11.58
C GLN A 77 8.01 18.40 11.78
N ASN A 78 6.71 18.61 11.87
CA ASN A 78 6.10 19.94 11.86
C ASN A 78 5.75 20.48 13.25
N SER A 79 5.80 19.64 14.28
CA SER A 79 5.54 20.05 15.67
C SER A 79 6.12 19.06 16.67
N SER A 80 6.49 19.56 17.84
CA SER A 80 6.86 18.78 19.04
C SER A 80 5.80 18.82 20.15
N THR A 81 4.61 19.33 19.85
CA THR A 81 3.53 19.52 20.84
C THR A 81 2.25 18.79 20.47
N GLY A 82 2.34 17.79 19.61
CA GLY A 82 1.21 16.94 19.23
C GLY A 82 0.60 16.22 20.43
N ARG A 83 -0.65 15.78 20.28
CA ARG A 83 -1.41 15.06 21.31
C ARG A 83 -2.02 13.78 20.72
N VAL A 84 -1.97 12.71 21.49
CA VAL A 84 -2.65 11.46 21.18
C VAL A 84 -3.58 11.13 22.35
N SER A 85 -4.80 10.72 22.02
CA SER A 85 -5.78 10.31 23.03
C SER A 85 -5.23 9.17 23.90
N GLY A 86 -5.33 9.31 25.22
CA GLY A 86 -4.79 8.35 26.18
C GLY A 86 -3.29 8.51 26.51
N TYR A 87 -2.58 9.47 25.89
CA TYR A 87 -1.17 9.75 26.21
C TYR A 87 -1.00 11.18 26.75
N GLY A 88 -0.54 11.30 28.00
CA GLY A 88 -0.51 12.58 28.74
C GLY A 88 0.63 13.53 28.40
N LYS A 89 1.57 13.15 27.53
CA LYS A 89 2.74 13.99 27.17
C LYS A 89 2.62 14.51 25.73
N ASN A 90 3.43 15.52 25.40
CA ASN A 90 3.62 15.95 24.03
C ASN A 90 4.33 14.87 23.21
N ILE A 91 4.01 14.81 21.94
CA ILE A 91 4.68 13.96 20.94
C ILE A 91 5.05 14.79 19.72
N ASP A 92 6.06 14.34 19.00
CA ASP A 92 6.40 14.88 17.69
C ASP A 92 5.37 14.45 16.66
N THR A 93 4.94 15.37 15.81
CA THR A 93 4.06 15.08 14.69
C THR A 93 4.78 15.25 13.38
N ASN A 94 4.46 14.39 12.42
CA ASN A 94 5.12 14.36 11.13
C ASN A 94 4.11 14.32 10.00
N ILE A 95 4.42 15.02 8.92
CA ILE A 95 3.74 14.92 7.63
C ILE A 95 4.65 14.10 6.70
N ILE A 96 4.11 13.06 6.12
CA ILE A 96 4.83 12.18 5.21
C ILE A 96 4.46 12.56 3.78
N PHE A 97 5.43 13.08 3.01
CA PHE A 97 5.25 13.40 1.61
C PHE A 97 5.60 12.23 0.69
N ASN A 98 6.46 11.33 1.16
CA ASN A 98 6.90 10.17 0.41
C ASN A 98 6.74 8.88 1.25
N GLU A 99 5.62 8.20 1.12
CA GLU A 99 5.33 6.95 1.85
C GLU A 99 6.31 5.82 1.50
N SER A 100 7.02 5.92 0.36
CA SER A 100 7.97 4.88 -0.05
C SER A 100 9.11 4.69 0.95
N VAL A 101 9.41 5.72 1.77
CA VAL A 101 10.46 5.64 2.81
C VAL A 101 10.21 4.55 3.86
N PHE A 102 8.98 4.09 4.03
CA PHE A 102 8.60 3.03 4.97
C PHE A 102 8.48 1.65 4.31
N ASN A 103 8.52 1.56 2.98
CA ASN A 103 8.39 0.27 2.31
C ASN A 103 9.70 -0.52 2.41
N SER A 104 9.66 -1.72 2.97
CA SER A 104 10.82 -2.61 3.18
C SER A 104 11.31 -3.33 1.91
N LYS A 105 10.97 -2.84 0.70
CA LYS A 105 11.49 -3.47 -0.54
C LYS A 105 12.91 -3.02 -0.81
N LYS A 106 13.81 -4.00 -0.97
CA LYS A 106 15.13 -3.86 -1.56
C LYS A 106 14.99 -3.14 -2.91
N GLU A 107 15.58 -1.96 -3.04
CA GLU A 107 15.93 -1.48 -4.37
C GLU A 107 17.23 -2.19 -4.75
N ASP A 108 17.13 -3.25 -5.53
CA ASP A 108 18.23 -3.66 -6.39
C ASP A 108 18.41 -2.53 -7.42
N ASP A 109 19.47 -1.75 -7.22
CA ASP A 109 19.90 -0.64 -8.07
C ASP A 109 20.52 -1.19 -9.37
N LYS A 110 19.75 -1.99 -10.09
CA LYS A 110 20.00 -2.47 -11.46
C LYS A 110 18.70 -2.89 -12.14
N ASP A 111 17.76 -2.01 -12.15
CA ASP A 111 16.84 -1.89 -13.27
C ASP A 111 15.97 -0.64 -13.02
N LYS A 112 16.20 0.44 -13.74
CA LYS A 112 15.11 1.35 -14.08
C LYS A 112 14.20 0.56 -15.01
N GLY A 113 13.71 -0.56 -14.49
CA GLY A 113 12.72 -1.39 -15.12
C GLY A 113 11.47 -0.54 -15.29
N LYS A 114 10.99 -0.49 -16.50
CA LYS A 114 9.68 -0.03 -16.88
C LYS A 114 8.70 -0.39 -15.76
N ILE A 115 8.13 0.59 -15.06
CA ILE A 115 7.11 0.35 -14.02
C ILE A 115 6.02 -0.47 -14.70
N THR A 116 5.90 -1.72 -14.31
CA THR A 116 4.93 -2.64 -14.87
C THR A 116 3.60 -2.47 -14.15
N LYS A 117 2.53 -2.78 -14.84
CA LYS A 117 1.19 -2.87 -14.28
C LYS A 117 1.23 -3.79 -13.04
N PRO A 118 0.66 -3.38 -11.89
CA PRO A 118 0.61 -4.23 -10.70
C PRO A 118 -0.15 -5.52 -10.94
N ASP A 119 0.27 -6.56 -10.24
CA ASP A 119 -0.44 -7.82 -10.18
C ASP A 119 -1.47 -7.81 -9.04
N ILE A 120 -2.58 -8.53 -9.23
CA ILE A 120 -3.55 -8.83 -8.19
C ILE A 120 -3.57 -10.33 -7.94
N PHE A 121 -3.63 -10.69 -6.67
CA PHE A 121 -3.61 -12.07 -6.19
C PHE A 121 -4.85 -12.32 -5.34
N TYR A 122 -5.49 -13.44 -5.51
CA TYR A 122 -6.70 -13.76 -4.78
C TYR A 122 -6.85 -15.27 -4.58
N ARG A 123 -7.52 -15.62 -3.51
CA ARG A 123 -7.87 -16.99 -3.16
C ARG A 123 -9.23 -17.03 -2.49
N VAL A 124 -9.88 -18.15 -2.59
CA VAL A 124 -11.22 -18.36 -1.99
C VAL A 124 -11.24 -19.60 -1.13
N ARG A 125 -12.23 -19.66 -0.24
CA ARG A 125 -12.53 -20.83 0.60
C ARG A 125 -13.79 -21.52 0.11
N CYS A 126 -13.71 -22.82 -0.12
CA CYS A 126 -14.83 -23.68 -0.49
C CYS A 126 -14.84 -24.91 0.43
N ASP A 127 -16.03 -25.32 0.89
CA ASP A 127 -16.18 -26.49 1.78
C ASP A 127 -15.22 -26.47 2.99
N GLY A 128 -14.95 -25.27 3.56
CA GLY A 128 -14.06 -25.08 4.70
C GLY A 128 -12.56 -25.07 4.38
N VAL A 129 -12.15 -25.23 3.11
CA VAL A 129 -10.74 -25.30 2.69
C VAL A 129 -10.36 -24.10 1.85
N TRP A 130 -9.26 -23.41 2.22
CA TRP A 130 -8.66 -22.38 1.38
C TRP A 130 -7.99 -23.01 0.16
N LEU A 131 -8.38 -22.55 -1.03
CA LEU A 131 -7.80 -23.00 -2.29
C LEU A 131 -6.47 -22.25 -2.58
N PRO A 132 -5.65 -22.77 -3.52
CA PRO A 132 -4.43 -22.07 -3.97
C PRO A 132 -4.70 -20.64 -4.41
N GLU A 133 -3.69 -19.78 -4.24
CA GLU A 133 -3.70 -18.39 -4.73
C GLU A 133 -3.68 -18.37 -6.26
N VAL A 134 -4.49 -17.51 -6.84
CA VAL A 134 -4.54 -17.22 -8.28
C VAL A 134 -4.01 -15.82 -8.51
N LYS A 135 -3.25 -15.64 -9.58
CA LYS A 135 -2.68 -14.37 -9.99
C LYS A 135 -3.37 -13.87 -11.27
N ASN A 136 -3.92 -12.66 -11.24
CA ASN A 136 -4.58 -12.04 -12.39
C ASN A 136 -5.62 -12.99 -13.02
N LEU A 137 -5.52 -13.23 -14.32
CA LEU A 137 -6.36 -14.16 -15.09
C LEU A 137 -5.63 -15.45 -15.47
N GLU A 138 -4.59 -15.84 -14.70
CA GLU A 138 -3.88 -17.12 -14.97
C GLU A 138 -4.81 -18.32 -14.76
N ASP A 139 -5.75 -18.20 -13.84
CA ASP A 139 -6.83 -19.16 -13.61
C ASP A 139 -8.00 -18.44 -12.90
N TYR A 140 -9.07 -19.14 -12.60
CA TYR A 140 -10.13 -18.69 -11.72
C TYR A 140 -9.92 -19.21 -10.29
N ALA A 141 -10.31 -18.43 -9.29
CA ALA A 141 -10.39 -18.92 -7.92
C ALA A 141 -11.77 -19.54 -7.67
N GLY A 142 -11.80 -20.76 -7.14
CA GLY A 142 -13.03 -21.47 -6.84
C GLY A 142 -13.05 -22.92 -7.32
N LEU A 143 -14.15 -23.60 -7.10
CA LEU A 143 -14.42 -24.96 -7.58
C LEU A 143 -15.81 -24.99 -8.20
N LYS A 144 -15.91 -25.34 -9.48
CA LYS A 144 -17.19 -25.45 -10.19
C LYS A 144 -18.14 -26.36 -9.42
N GLY A 145 -19.29 -25.84 -9.07
CA GLY A 145 -20.32 -26.56 -8.31
C GLY A 145 -20.22 -26.43 -6.78
N LYS A 146 -19.19 -25.75 -6.26
CA LYS A 146 -18.96 -25.57 -4.83
C LYS A 146 -19.06 -24.11 -4.42
N ALA A 147 -19.94 -23.80 -3.50
CA ALA A 147 -20.14 -22.42 -3.06
C ALA A 147 -18.86 -21.86 -2.39
N ILE A 148 -18.49 -20.65 -2.78
CA ILE A 148 -17.48 -19.84 -2.10
C ILE A 148 -18.08 -19.31 -0.80
N THR A 149 -17.28 -19.32 0.28
CA THR A 149 -17.68 -18.81 1.60
C THR A 149 -16.84 -17.64 2.07
N ASP A 150 -15.61 -17.53 1.60
CA ASP A 150 -14.66 -16.51 2.00
C ASP A 150 -13.72 -16.18 0.84
N ILE A 151 -13.20 -14.94 0.78
CA ILE A 151 -12.24 -14.50 -0.22
C ILE A 151 -11.17 -13.61 0.42
N ALA A 152 -9.92 -13.78 0.01
CA ALA A 152 -8.80 -12.91 0.36
C ALA A 152 -8.16 -12.36 -0.93
N ILE A 153 -7.86 -11.04 -0.95
CA ILE A 153 -7.32 -10.34 -2.12
C ILE A 153 -6.17 -9.43 -1.69
N LYS A 154 -5.06 -9.46 -2.45
CA LYS A 154 -3.93 -8.52 -2.30
C LYS A 154 -3.45 -8.04 -3.66
N VAL A 155 -2.66 -6.96 -3.64
CA VAL A 155 -2.02 -6.39 -4.84
C VAL A 155 -0.51 -6.24 -4.62
N SER A 156 0.28 -6.31 -5.68
CA SER A 156 1.73 -6.11 -5.61
C SER A 156 2.11 -4.65 -5.37
N ALA A 157 1.26 -3.70 -5.74
CA ALA A 157 1.40 -2.28 -5.46
C ALA A 157 0.03 -1.61 -5.45
N GLY A 158 -0.13 -0.51 -4.67
CA GLY A 158 -1.41 0.16 -4.46
C GLY A 158 -2.16 -0.37 -3.25
N LYS A 159 -3.45 -0.04 -3.20
CA LYS A 159 -4.35 -0.48 -2.13
C LYS A 159 -5.57 -1.15 -2.73
N VAL A 160 -6.04 -2.21 -2.12
CA VAL A 160 -7.29 -2.87 -2.48
C VAL A 160 -8.17 -2.99 -1.24
N TRP A 161 -9.45 -2.70 -1.39
CA TRP A 161 -10.45 -3.16 -0.42
C TRP A 161 -11.49 -4.01 -1.13
N TYR A 162 -12.08 -4.93 -0.40
CA TYR A 162 -13.08 -5.83 -0.94
C TYR A 162 -14.13 -6.19 0.12
N GLN A 163 -15.26 -6.66 -0.35
CA GLN A 163 -16.45 -6.91 0.46
C GLN A 163 -17.25 -8.03 -0.18
N VAL A 164 -17.92 -8.83 0.61
CA VAL A 164 -18.80 -9.91 0.15
C VAL A 164 -20.22 -9.73 0.65
N HIS A 165 -21.15 -10.16 -0.16
CA HIS A 165 -22.58 -10.27 0.19
C HIS A 165 -22.96 -11.73 0.48
N THR A 166 -23.80 -11.93 1.47
CA THR A 166 -24.35 -13.21 1.88
C THR A 166 -25.85 -13.08 2.09
N LYS A 167 -26.52 -14.15 2.42
CA LYS A 167 -27.97 -14.12 2.79
C LYS A 167 -28.28 -13.08 3.88
N SER A 168 -27.30 -12.72 4.72
CA SER A 168 -27.44 -11.73 5.81
C SER A 168 -27.13 -10.29 5.36
N GLY A 169 -26.81 -10.06 4.09
CA GLY A 169 -26.42 -8.76 3.54
C GLY A 169 -24.90 -8.64 3.35
N TRP A 170 -24.45 -7.38 3.07
CA TRP A 170 -23.04 -7.06 2.93
C TRP A 170 -22.30 -7.18 4.26
N LEU A 171 -21.20 -7.93 4.28
CA LEU A 171 -20.29 -8.00 5.41
C LEU A 171 -19.35 -6.77 5.41
N PRO A 172 -18.59 -6.51 6.49
CA PRO A 172 -17.64 -5.42 6.55
C PRO A 172 -16.62 -5.42 5.39
N LYS A 173 -16.11 -4.23 5.03
CA LYS A 173 -15.00 -4.06 4.08
C LYS A 173 -13.70 -4.57 4.70
N VAL A 174 -12.88 -5.21 3.89
CA VAL A 174 -11.59 -5.79 4.26
C VAL A 174 -10.52 -5.23 3.32
N SER A 175 -9.31 -5.05 3.83
CA SER A 175 -8.14 -4.61 3.05
C SER A 175 -6.88 -5.46 3.30
N GLY A 176 -6.91 -6.37 4.26
CA GLY A 176 -5.83 -7.29 4.57
C GLY A 176 -5.78 -8.53 3.66
N TYR A 177 -4.74 -9.34 3.84
CA TYR A 177 -4.57 -10.64 3.18
C TYR A 177 -3.91 -11.61 4.17
N ASP A 178 -4.68 -12.05 5.13
CA ASP A 178 -4.26 -13.02 6.14
C ASP A 178 -5.44 -13.94 6.46
N ILE A 179 -5.32 -15.21 6.13
CA ILE A 179 -6.41 -16.19 6.31
C ILE A 179 -6.65 -16.57 7.77
N ASP A 180 -5.77 -16.20 8.67
CA ASP A 180 -5.87 -16.41 10.11
C ASP A 180 -6.39 -15.16 10.86
N ASP A 181 -6.42 -13.99 10.22
CA ASP A 181 -7.01 -12.76 10.73
C ASP A 181 -8.52 -12.67 10.38
N LEU A 182 -9.37 -12.93 11.36
CA LEU A 182 -10.83 -12.95 11.23
C LEU A 182 -11.44 -11.54 11.12
N GLU A 183 -10.70 -10.47 11.44
CA GLU A 183 -11.25 -9.12 11.46
C GLU A 183 -11.04 -8.38 10.15
N ASN A 184 -9.83 -8.47 9.58
CA ASN A 184 -9.48 -7.72 8.37
C ASN A 184 -8.66 -8.52 7.35
N GLY A 185 -8.36 -9.78 7.59
CA GLY A 185 -7.49 -10.58 6.72
C GLY A 185 -8.19 -11.17 5.50
N TYR A 186 -9.50 -11.35 5.55
CA TYR A 186 -10.32 -11.85 4.44
C TYR A 186 -11.79 -11.44 4.60
N ALA A 187 -12.54 -11.38 3.51
CA ALA A 187 -13.98 -11.12 3.53
C ALA A 187 -14.75 -12.43 3.48
N GLY A 188 -15.64 -12.62 4.44
CA GLY A 188 -16.45 -13.82 4.61
C GLY A 188 -16.66 -14.15 6.09
N ASN A 189 -17.53 -15.08 6.37
CA ASN A 189 -17.81 -15.59 7.72
C ASN A 189 -18.22 -17.07 7.68
N GLY A 190 -17.80 -17.81 6.64
CA GLY A 190 -18.19 -19.19 6.41
C GLY A 190 -19.58 -19.38 5.79
N SER A 191 -20.36 -18.30 5.63
CA SER A 191 -21.65 -18.34 4.90
C SER A 191 -21.42 -18.25 3.39
N LYS A 192 -22.30 -18.88 2.63
CA LYS A 192 -22.21 -18.85 1.16
C LYS A 192 -22.36 -17.41 0.64
N ILE A 193 -21.45 -17.03 -0.25
CA ILE A 193 -21.40 -15.72 -0.90
C ILE A 193 -22.25 -15.74 -2.18
N ASP A 194 -22.97 -14.68 -2.46
CA ASP A 194 -23.75 -14.51 -3.68
C ASP A 194 -23.33 -13.26 -4.50
N ALA A 195 -22.54 -12.34 -3.92
CA ALA A 195 -21.91 -11.24 -4.65
C ALA A 195 -20.61 -10.79 -3.97
N ILE A 196 -19.72 -10.19 -4.77
CA ILE A 196 -18.49 -9.55 -4.31
C ILE A 196 -18.40 -8.12 -4.83
N ARG A 197 -17.72 -7.27 -4.08
CA ARG A 197 -17.31 -5.92 -4.49
C ARG A 197 -15.82 -5.77 -4.23
N VAL A 198 -15.10 -5.21 -5.21
CA VAL A 198 -13.66 -4.98 -5.14
C VAL A 198 -13.38 -3.57 -5.63
N TYR A 199 -12.48 -2.86 -4.97
CA TYR A 199 -12.04 -1.53 -5.35
C TYR A 199 -10.52 -1.42 -5.24
N TYR A 200 -9.90 -0.83 -6.26
CA TYR A 200 -8.47 -0.64 -6.32
C TYR A 200 -8.09 0.84 -6.33
N THR A 201 -7.09 1.20 -5.54
CA THR A 201 -6.49 2.54 -5.56
C THR A 201 -5.12 2.48 -6.21
N THR A 202 -4.99 3.08 -7.39
CA THR A 202 -3.72 3.15 -8.14
C THR A 202 -2.78 4.16 -7.48
N PRO A 203 -1.54 3.77 -7.14
CA PRO A 203 -0.52 4.72 -6.67
C PRO A 203 -0.19 5.77 -7.73
N GLN A 204 0.10 6.99 -7.30
CA GLN A 204 0.41 8.09 -8.20
C GLN A 204 1.60 7.78 -9.14
N SER A 205 2.64 7.11 -8.64
CA SER A 205 3.80 6.70 -9.46
C SER A 205 3.44 5.76 -10.61
N ILE A 206 2.42 4.90 -10.41
CA ILE A 206 1.91 4.01 -11.46
C ILE A 206 1.04 4.79 -12.44
N VAL A 207 0.20 5.72 -11.94
CA VAL A 207 -0.59 6.63 -12.81
C VAL A 207 0.34 7.39 -13.75
N GLU A 208 1.40 7.98 -13.23
CA GLU A 208 2.40 8.73 -14.01
C GLU A 208 3.12 7.86 -15.03
N SER A 209 3.49 6.64 -14.65
CA SER A 209 4.20 5.70 -15.55
C SER A 209 3.32 5.15 -16.66
N LEU A 210 2.07 4.79 -16.35
CA LEU A 210 1.14 4.19 -17.29
C LEU A 210 0.24 5.22 -17.99
N ASN A 211 0.28 6.48 -17.54
CA ASN A 211 -0.60 7.57 -17.96
C ASN A 211 -2.09 7.21 -17.86
N LYS A 212 -2.44 6.39 -16.86
CA LYS A 212 -3.83 6.03 -16.56
C LYS A 212 -4.01 5.54 -15.12
N TYR A 213 -5.23 5.68 -14.61
CA TYR A 213 -5.68 4.96 -13.42
C TYR A 213 -6.07 3.54 -13.79
N LEU A 214 -5.71 2.59 -12.94
CA LEU A 214 -6.16 1.21 -13.04
C LEU A 214 -7.39 1.00 -12.15
N VAL A 215 -8.24 0.09 -12.55
CA VAL A 215 -9.42 -0.35 -11.80
C VAL A 215 -9.36 -1.86 -11.56
N ALA A 216 -9.99 -2.33 -10.49
CA ALA A 216 -10.24 -3.75 -10.32
C ALA A 216 -11.36 -4.17 -11.29
N LYS A 217 -11.06 -5.07 -12.22
CA LYS A 217 -12.03 -5.66 -13.14
C LYS A 217 -12.27 -7.10 -12.74
N TYR A 218 -13.51 -7.43 -12.43
CA TYR A 218 -13.84 -8.73 -11.87
C TYR A 218 -15.22 -9.23 -12.30
N LYS A 219 -15.38 -10.54 -12.26
CA LYS A 219 -16.65 -11.21 -12.46
C LYS A 219 -16.74 -12.51 -11.68
N VAL A 220 -17.93 -12.97 -11.44
CA VAL A 220 -18.21 -14.23 -10.75
C VAL A 220 -19.20 -15.08 -11.56
N SER A 221 -19.28 -16.37 -11.27
CA SER A 221 -20.31 -17.25 -11.80
C SER A 221 -21.21 -17.75 -10.68
N ALA A 222 -22.50 -17.84 -10.92
CA ALA A 222 -23.38 -18.62 -10.06
C ALA A 222 -23.01 -20.12 -10.15
N ILE A 223 -23.33 -20.88 -9.12
CA ILE A 223 -22.95 -22.30 -9.01
C ILE A 223 -23.31 -23.06 -10.29
N SER A 224 -22.26 -23.63 -10.92
CA SER A 224 -22.35 -24.42 -12.17
C SER A 224 -22.94 -23.68 -13.36
N LYS A 225 -22.99 -22.33 -13.33
CA LYS A 225 -23.50 -21.51 -14.44
C LYS A 225 -22.34 -20.80 -15.16
N GLU A 226 -22.69 -20.04 -16.21
CA GLU A 226 -21.76 -19.12 -16.85
C GLU A 226 -21.45 -17.92 -15.96
N TYR A 227 -20.41 -17.19 -16.32
CA TYR A 227 -20.04 -15.97 -15.61
C TYR A 227 -21.04 -14.85 -15.91
N PHE A 228 -21.30 -14.03 -14.88
CA PHE A 228 -21.95 -12.74 -15.08
C PHE A 228 -21.01 -11.77 -15.81
N ASP A 229 -21.53 -10.61 -16.19
CA ASP A 229 -20.76 -9.57 -16.85
C ASP A 229 -19.65 -9.00 -15.96
N TRP A 230 -18.63 -8.43 -16.59
CA TRP A 230 -17.53 -7.79 -15.91
C TRP A 230 -17.98 -6.53 -15.16
N GLN A 231 -17.51 -6.39 -13.94
CA GLN A 231 -17.67 -5.19 -13.12
C GLN A 231 -16.32 -4.50 -12.91
N HIS A 232 -16.35 -3.19 -12.69
CA HIS A 232 -15.17 -2.35 -12.51
C HIS A 232 -15.27 -1.58 -11.21
N ASP A 233 -14.35 -1.83 -10.26
CA ASP A 233 -14.40 -1.25 -8.92
C ASP A 233 -15.80 -1.33 -8.30
N ASP A 234 -16.26 -0.27 -7.66
CA ASP A 234 -17.62 -0.12 -7.16
C ASP A 234 -18.49 0.83 -8.02
N GLN A 235 -18.19 0.93 -9.32
CA GLN A 235 -18.91 1.80 -10.25
C GLN A 235 -20.35 1.36 -10.43
N THR A 236 -21.26 2.33 -10.47
CA THR A 236 -22.72 2.11 -10.63
C THR A 236 -23.27 2.84 -11.86
N SER A 237 -22.43 3.13 -12.85
CA SER A 237 -22.80 3.79 -14.10
C SER A 237 -22.33 2.98 -15.30
N ASN A 238 -22.84 3.29 -16.49
CA ASN A 238 -22.45 2.64 -17.74
C ASN A 238 -22.63 1.10 -17.73
N GLY A 239 -23.73 0.62 -17.17
CA GLY A 239 -24.02 -0.82 -17.10
C GLY A 239 -23.28 -1.57 -16.00
N GLN A 240 -22.70 -0.85 -15.05
CA GLN A 240 -22.05 -1.42 -13.88
C GLN A 240 -22.99 -1.39 -12.68
N ASP A 241 -23.03 -2.47 -11.91
CA ASP A 241 -23.89 -2.62 -10.73
C ASP A 241 -23.15 -2.25 -9.42
N GLY A 242 -21.83 -1.99 -9.50
CA GLY A 242 -20.96 -1.75 -8.36
C GLY A 242 -20.58 -3.01 -7.59
N TYR A 243 -20.94 -4.19 -8.10
CA TYR A 243 -20.58 -5.52 -7.56
C TYR A 243 -20.80 -6.59 -8.64
N ALA A 244 -20.14 -7.72 -8.53
CA ALA A 244 -20.38 -8.90 -9.37
C ALA A 244 -21.15 -9.96 -8.59
N GLY A 245 -22.18 -10.52 -9.22
CA GLY A 245 -23.05 -11.55 -8.66
C GLY A 245 -24.54 -11.20 -8.76
N LEU A 246 -25.38 -12.05 -8.20
CA LEU A 246 -26.83 -11.85 -8.14
C LEU A 246 -27.32 -12.35 -6.79
N PHE A 247 -27.89 -11.46 -5.98
CA PHE A 247 -28.36 -11.78 -4.63
C PHE A 247 -29.26 -13.01 -4.60
N GLY A 248 -28.97 -13.92 -3.69
CA GLY A 248 -29.65 -15.20 -3.58
C GLY A 248 -29.08 -16.31 -4.47
N ASN A 249 -28.16 -16.01 -5.39
CA ASN A 249 -27.48 -16.99 -6.24
C ASN A 249 -26.04 -17.16 -5.82
N ASN A 250 -25.75 -18.18 -5.01
CA ASN A 250 -24.40 -18.43 -4.52
C ASN A 250 -23.40 -18.60 -5.67
N ILE A 251 -22.20 -18.10 -5.49
CA ILE A 251 -21.13 -18.12 -6.49
C ILE A 251 -20.14 -19.26 -6.25
N ASP A 252 -19.50 -19.75 -7.33
CA ASP A 252 -18.54 -20.86 -7.28
C ASP A 252 -17.17 -20.51 -7.89
N ARG A 253 -17.05 -19.46 -8.70
CA ARG A 253 -15.78 -19.04 -9.33
C ARG A 253 -15.68 -17.53 -9.41
N VAL A 254 -14.46 -17.03 -9.29
CA VAL A 254 -14.09 -15.61 -9.39
C VAL A 254 -12.97 -15.46 -10.41
N LEU A 255 -13.05 -14.45 -11.26
CA LEU A 255 -11.98 -13.92 -12.09
C LEU A 255 -11.75 -12.45 -11.75
N LEU A 256 -10.48 -12.06 -11.57
CA LEU A 256 -10.11 -10.72 -11.13
C LEU A 256 -8.77 -10.29 -11.74
N VAL A 257 -8.72 -9.06 -12.24
CA VAL A 257 -7.51 -8.44 -12.83
C VAL A 257 -7.55 -6.93 -12.58
N LEU A 258 -6.39 -6.28 -12.55
CA LEU A 258 -6.32 -4.81 -12.68
C LEU A 258 -6.30 -4.44 -14.17
N GLU A 259 -7.00 -3.38 -14.57
CA GLU A 259 -7.06 -2.95 -15.99
C GLU A 259 -6.84 -1.44 -16.15
#